data_f7796bc0639d1d7373a58129f5163fe5
#
_entry.id   f7796bc0639d1d7373a58129f5163fe5
#
_cell.length_a   1.000
_cell.length_b   1.000
_cell.length_c   1.000
_cell.angle_alpha   90.00
_cell.angle_beta   90.00
_cell.angle_gamma   90.00
#
_symmetry.space_group_name_H-M   'P 1'
#
loop_
_entity.id
_entity.type
_entity.pdbx_description
1 polymer ?
#
loop_
_entity_poly.entity_id
_entity_poly.type
_entity_poly.pdbx_seq_one_letter_code
_entity_poly.pdbx_strand_id
1 'polypeptide(L)'
;PYCVVKKYLETGKIDKNDWNIIKDSHEDKPWDEETRSHNSIEPGTKQVKDADGYFVEKAIRLHQNWSFAIGINHEITTPATIRLGGEGHRVIVESCPELGEQWQELKTISDSNFQANTKQADTKDDTKSIAYLVTPGVFERPHKYNPEQRVNLCRPYPWEWKLKDGNFVSMSTDKAVPISCRIREKEDKTKSITKSIPAPQVFAAPPGTLYYLEKPQGLFQDNERLANEQKNRVNNWRQLGYSEMLWIKYQGKSEEKNA
;
A
#
# COMPACT_ATOMS: atom_id res chain seq x y z
N PRO A 1 10.53 -5.54 9.73
CA PRO A 1 10.24 -6.50 10.80
C PRO A 1 9.24 -5.93 11.82
N TYR A 2 8.36 -6.77 12.32
CA TYR A 2 7.30 -6.38 13.27
C TYR A 2 7.85 -5.62 14.49
N CYS A 3 8.89 -6.15 15.15
CA CYS A 3 9.46 -5.54 16.36
C CYS A 3 10.02 -4.13 16.12
N VAL A 4 10.60 -3.85 14.95
CA VAL A 4 11.09 -2.52 14.59
C VAL A 4 9.93 -1.55 14.39
N VAL A 5 8.89 -1.96 13.65
CA VAL A 5 7.71 -1.12 13.45
C VAL A 5 7.00 -0.86 14.76
N LYS A 6 6.84 -1.87 15.62
CA LYS A 6 6.26 -1.72 16.96
C LYS A 6 7.04 -0.71 17.81
N LYS A 7 8.37 -0.87 17.89
CA LYS A 7 9.23 0.09 18.61
C LYS A 7 9.08 1.50 18.08
N TYR A 8 9.02 1.66 16.74
CA TYR A 8 8.85 2.96 16.13
C TYR A 8 7.52 3.61 16.48
N LEU A 9 6.43 2.85 16.48
CA LEU A 9 5.11 3.33 16.91
C LEU A 9 5.12 3.77 18.37
N GLU A 10 5.76 3.01 19.26
CA GLU A 10 5.78 3.26 20.70
C GLU A 10 6.71 4.41 21.11
N THR A 11 7.84 4.54 20.43
CA THR A 11 8.91 5.46 20.85
C THR A 11 9.13 6.64 19.91
N GLY A 12 8.64 6.59 18.67
CA GLY A 12 8.91 7.59 17.65
C GLY A 12 10.35 7.59 17.13
N LYS A 13 11.17 6.61 17.50
CA LYS A 13 12.58 6.51 17.13
C LYS A 13 12.97 5.10 16.74
N ILE A 14 13.89 5.01 15.79
CA ILE A 14 14.59 3.77 15.40
C ILE A 14 16.07 4.08 15.38
N ASP A 15 16.86 3.21 15.99
CA ASP A 15 18.33 3.27 15.96
C ASP A 15 18.93 2.12 15.13
N LYS A 16 20.22 2.26 14.80
CA LYS A 16 20.93 1.21 14.05
C LYS A 16 20.94 -0.15 14.78
N ASN A 17 20.92 -0.13 16.08
CA ASN A 17 20.94 -1.35 16.91
C ASN A 17 19.63 -2.14 16.79
N ASP A 18 18.52 -1.47 16.51
CA ASP A 18 17.23 -2.13 16.31
C ASP A 18 17.24 -3.07 15.10
N TRP A 19 18.00 -2.73 14.06
CA TRP A 19 18.20 -3.58 12.89
C TRP A 19 19.22 -4.70 13.15
N ASN A 20 20.22 -4.48 14.01
CA ASN A 20 21.23 -5.50 14.33
C ASN A 20 20.67 -6.68 15.13
N ILE A 21 19.67 -6.44 15.98
CA ILE A 21 18.99 -7.49 16.76
C ILE A 21 18.27 -8.52 15.87
N ILE A 22 17.96 -8.14 14.65
CA ILE A 22 17.14 -8.93 13.72
C ILE A 22 17.96 -9.57 12.61
N LYS A 23 19.29 -9.44 12.65
CA LYS A 23 20.20 -9.89 11.59
C LYS A 23 19.98 -11.37 11.19
N ASP A 24 19.60 -12.21 12.14
CA ASP A 24 19.35 -13.64 11.90
C ASP A 24 17.92 -13.97 11.45
N SER A 25 17.00 -12.99 11.51
CA SER A 25 15.57 -13.15 11.16
C SER A 25 15.10 -12.17 10.07
N HIS A 26 16.00 -11.38 9.51
CA HIS A 26 15.73 -10.37 8.51
C HIS A 26 16.62 -10.56 7.29
N GLU A 27 16.01 -10.51 6.13
CA GLU A 27 16.68 -10.52 4.85
C GLU A 27 16.19 -9.33 4.03
N ASP A 28 17.10 -8.49 3.56
CA ASP A 28 16.75 -7.27 2.83
C ASP A 28 16.02 -7.56 1.52
N LYS A 29 16.37 -8.66 0.89
CA LYS A 29 15.75 -9.12 -0.36
C LYS A 29 15.55 -10.64 -0.32
N PRO A 30 14.42 -11.11 0.25
CA PRO A 30 14.16 -12.55 0.39
C PRO A 30 13.71 -13.22 -0.91
N TRP A 31 14.15 -12.70 -2.06
CA TRP A 31 13.85 -13.23 -3.37
C TRP A 31 14.92 -12.92 -4.40
N ASP A 32 15.03 -13.77 -5.40
CA ASP A 32 15.78 -13.52 -6.62
C ASP A 32 14.85 -13.11 -7.75
N GLU A 33 15.34 -12.24 -8.63
CA GLU A 33 14.67 -11.92 -9.88
C GLU A 33 15.18 -12.83 -11.00
N GLU A 34 14.27 -13.54 -11.64
CA GLU A 34 14.54 -14.36 -12.81
C GLU A 34 13.98 -13.68 -14.05
N THR A 35 14.79 -13.66 -15.11
CA THR A 35 14.34 -13.20 -16.42
C THR A 35 14.08 -14.42 -17.29
N ARG A 36 12.85 -14.55 -17.78
CA ARG A 36 12.42 -15.64 -18.65
C ARG A 36 12.03 -15.11 -20.00
N SER A 37 12.61 -15.70 -21.03
CA SER A 37 12.27 -15.39 -22.43
C SER A 37 11.16 -16.30 -22.91
N HIS A 38 10.16 -15.73 -23.54
CA HIS A 38 9.02 -16.44 -24.10
C HIS A 38 8.81 -16.10 -25.57
N ASN A 39 8.22 -17.06 -26.27
CA ASN A 39 7.78 -16.85 -27.65
C ASN A 39 6.28 -17.08 -27.75
N SER A 40 5.56 -16.14 -28.35
CA SER A 40 4.16 -16.35 -28.73
C SER A 40 4.08 -17.21 -29.98
N ILE A 41 3.30 -18.27 -29.93
CA ILE A 41 3.06 -19.17 -31.04
C ILE A 41 1.80 -18.71 -31.78
N GLU A 42 1.84 -18.71 -33.10
CA GLU A 42 0.69 -18.41 -33.94
C GLU A 42 -0.35 -19.55 -33.84
N PRO A 43 -1.64 -19.23 -33.58
CA PRO A 43 -2.66 -20.25 -33.48
C PRO A 43 -2.76 -21.10 -34.75
N GLY A 44 -2.80 -22.43 -34.56
CA GLY A 44 -2.88 -23.37 -35.69
C GLY A 44 -1.57 -23.69 -36.39
N THR A 45 -0.49 -23.00 -36.06
CA THR A 45 0.86 -23.29 -36.53
C THR A 45 1.76 -23.54 -35.32
N LYS A 46 2.90 -24.17 -35.52
CA LYS A 46 3.91 -24.28 -34.46
C LYS A 46 5.01 -23.23 -34.62
N GLN A 47 4.72 -22.16 -35.35
CA GLN A 47 5.66 -21.08 -35.66
C GLN A 47 5.53 -19.94 -34.66
N VAL A 48 6.64 -19.30 -34.37
CA VAL A 48 6.66 -18.07 -33.57
C VAL A 48 6.06 -16.94 -34.44
N LYS A 49 5.26 -16.06 -33.86
CA LYS A 49 4.75 -14.90 -34.55
C LYS A 49 5.89 -14.01 -35.03
N ASP A 50 5.85 -13.59 -36.29
CA ASP A 50 6.89 -12.75 -36.89
C ASP A 50 6.99 -11.36 -36.24
N ALA A 51 5.86 -10.78 -35.85
CA ALA A 51 5.79 -9.50 -35.15
C ALA A 51 5.35 -9.71 -33.70
N ASP A 52 6.08 -9.10 -32.75
CA ASP A 52 5.78 -9.13 -31.30
C ASP A 52 5.69 -10.55 -30.70
N GLY A 53 6.30 -11.52 -31.36
CA GLY A 53 6.31 -12.91 -30.92
C GLY A 53 7.22 -13.18 -29.73
N TYR A 54 8.25 -12.37 -29.52
CA TYR A 54 9.18 -12.47 -28.40
C TYR A 54 8.81 -11.50 -27.29
N PHE A 55 8.76 -12.01 -26.05
CA PHE A 55 8.61 -11.17 -24.86
C PHE A 55 9.42 -11.72 -23.69
N VAL A 56 9.71 -10.85 -22.77
CA VAL A 56 10.50 -11.17 -21.58
C VAL A 56 9.61 -10.97 -20.35
N GLU A 57 9.55 -12.00 -19.52
CA GLU A 57 8.89 -11.97 -18.22
C GLU A 57 9.94 -11.84 -17.12
N LYS A 58 9.67 -11.01 -16.13
CA LYS A 58 10.39 -10.99 -14.86
C LYS A 58 9.59 -11.76 -13.83
N ALA A 59 10.16 -12.84 -13.35
CA ALA A 59 9.60 -13.65 -12.29
C ALA A 59 10.37 -13.43 -10.98
N ILE A 60 9.72 -13.70 -9.87
CA ILE A 60 10.31 -13.66 -8.53
C ILE A 60 10.37 -15.08 -7.99
N ARG A 61 11.54 -15.49 -7.52
CA ARG A 61 11.75 -16.73 -6.79
C ARG A 61 12.05 -16.43 -5.34
N LEU A 62 11.15 -16.80 -4.43
CA LEU A 62 11.40 -16.68 -2.99
C LEU A 62 12.53 -17.60 -2.56
N HIS A 63 13.35 -17.12 -1.63
CA HIS A 63 14.33 -17.95 -0.95
C HIS A 63 13.65 -19.02 -0.09
N GLN A 64 14.40 -20.05 0.29
CA GLN A 64 13.89 -21.13 1.12
C GLN A 64 13.34 -20.57 2.45
N ASN A 65 12.22 -21.11 2.90
CA ASN A 65 11.51 -20.71 4.11
C ASN A 65 10.85 -19.31 4.08
N TRP A 66 10.81 -18.67 2.90
CA TRP A 66 10.07 -17.42 2.72
C TRP A 66 8.73 -17.68 2.03
N SER A 67 7.71 -16.94 2.43
CA SER A 67 6.36 -17.02 1.87
C SER A 67 5.77 -15.63 1.73
N PHE A 68 4.81 -15.47 0.82
CA PHE A 68 3.97 -14.28 0.78
C PHE A 68 2.89 -14.39 1.84
N ALA A 69 2.61 -13.30 2.54
CA ALA A 69 1.48 -13.19 3.43
C ALA A 69 0.50 -12.14 2.91
N ILE A 70 -0.78 -12.39 3.07
CA ILE A 70 -1.85 -11.47 2.69
C ILE A 70 -2.93 -11.46 3.78
N GLY A 71 -3.32 -10.27 4.20
CA GLY A 71 -4.50 -10.07 5.05
C GLY A 71 -5.75 -9.99 4.17
N ILE A 72 -6.78 -10.75 4.53
CA ILE A 72 -8.07 -10.75 3.86
C ILE A 72 -9.20 -10.60 4.87
N ASN A 73 -10.31 -10.04 4.45
CA ASN A 73 -11.51 -9.85 5.28
C ASN A 73 -12.56 -10.96 5.07
N HIS A 74 -12.15 -12.09 4.53
CA HIS A 74 -13.02 -13.22 4.25
C HIS A 74 -12.36 -14.52 4.72
N GLU A 75 -13.14 -15.42 5.30
CA GLU A 75 -12.62 -16.72 5.70
C GLU A 75 -12.38 -17.61 4.49
N ILE A 76 -11.22 -18.24 4.46
CA ILE A 76 -10.86 -19.27 3.50
C ILE A 76 -10.56 -20.55 4.26
N THR A 77 -11.18 -21.64 3.86
CA THR A 77 -10.83 -22.95 4.40
C THR A 77 -9.40 -23.29 4.01
N THR A 78 -8.55 -23.53 4.99
CA THR A 78 -7.14 -23.87 4.81
C THR A 78 -6.81 -25.26 5.38
N PRO A 79 -5.86 -25.99 4.83
CA PRO A 79 -5.04 -25.64 3.68
C PRO A 79 -5.82 -25.70 2.36
N ALA A 80 -5.50 -24.82 1.42
CA ALA A 80 -6.12 -24.77 0.11
C ALA A 80 -5.08 -24.59 -1.00
N THR A 81 -5.34 -25.17 -2.16
CA THR A 81 -4.53 -24.95 -3.36
C THR A 81 -5.26 -23.97 -4.28
N ILE A 82 -4.64 -22.85 -4.57
CA ILE A 82 -5.20 -21.85 -5.47
C ILE A 82 -4.27 -21.57 -6.66
N ARG A 83 -4.83 -20.97 -7.72
CA ARG A 83 -4.05 -20.47 -8.84
C ARG A 83 -3.62 -19.03 -8.55
N LEU A 84 -2.33 -18.76 -8.73
CA LEU A 84 -1.74 -17.43 -8.57
C LEU A 84 -1.16 -16.95 -9.89
N GLY A 85 -1.55 -15.74 -10.30
CA GLY A 85 -1.05 -15.12 -11.50
C GLY A 85 -1.63 -15.66 -12.82
N GLY A 86 -1.20 -15.07 -13.91
CA GLY A 86 -1.67 -15.37 -15.28
C GLY A 86 -1.20 -16.72 -15.81
N GLU A 87 -0.01 -17.14 -15.45
CA GLU A 87 0.63 -18.38 -15.90
C GLU A 87 0.08 -19.66 -15.23
N GLY A 88 -0.87 -19.49 -14.31
CA GLY A 88 -1.55 -20.62 -13.68
C GLY A 88 -0.72 -21.37 -12.64
N HIS A 89 0.29 -20.74 -12.08
CA HIS A 89 1.03 -21.29 -10.95
C HIS A 89 0.07 -21.65 -9.82
N ARG A 90 0.36 -22.78 -9.18
CA ARG A 90 -0.40 -23.24 -8.02
C ARG A 90 0.39 -22.92 -6.76
N VAL A 91 -0.29 -22.41 -5.76
CA VAL A 91 0.27 -22.13 -4.44
C VAL A 91 -0.60 -22.78 -3.37
N ILE A 92 0.02 -23.19 -2.28
CA ILE A 92 -0.67 -23.65 -1.09
C ILE A 92 -0.91 -22.44 -0.21
N VAL A 93 -2.15 -22.28 0.22
CA VAL A 93 -2.57 -21.24 1.16
C VAL A 93 -2.77 -21.89 2.52
N GLU A 94 -2.09 -21.35 3.51
CA GLU A 94 -2.18 -21.78 4.90
C GLU A 94 -2.58 -20.58 5.77
N SER A 95 -3.26 -20.85 6.87
CA SER A 95 -3.60 -19.81 7.85
C SER A 95 -2.38 -19.47 8.69
N CYS A 96 -2.17 -18.19 8.95
CA CYS A 96 -1.12 -17.69 9.84
C CYS A 96 -1.72 -16.64 10.81
N PRO A 97 -2.43 -17.08 11.85
CA PRO A 97 -3.12 -16.18 12.78
C PRO A 97 -2.15 -15.25 13.52
N GLU A 98 -0.92 -15.67 13.78
CA GLU A 98 0.09 -14.87 14.49
C GLU A 98 0.41 -13.55 13.75
N LEU A 99 0.45 -13.57 12.43
CA LEU A 99 0.64 -12.34 11.64
C LEU A 99 -0.58 -11.41 11.74
N GLY A 100 -1.77 -11.98 11.84
CA GLY A 100 -3.00 -11.23 12.09
C GLY A 100 -2.99 -10.54 13.46
N GLU A 101 -2.57 -11.26 14.50
CA GLU A 101 -2.44 -10.74 15.86
C GLU A 101 -1.40 -9.61 15.93
N GLN A 102 -0.22 -9.82 15.33
CA GLN A 102 0.83 -8.80 15.24
C GLN A 102 0.33 -7.54 14.50
N TRP A 103 -0.39 -7.71 13.40
CA TRP A 103 -0.96 -6.58 12.68
C TRP A 103 -2.00 -5.83 13.50
N GLN A 104 -2.87 -6.55 14.19
CA GLN A 104 -3.88 -5.95 15.07
C GLN A 104 -3.25 -5.20 16.25
N GLU A 105 -2.15 -5.69 16.80
CA GLU A 105 -1.40 -4.99 17.84
C GLU A 105 -0.82 -3.66 17.31
N LEU A 106 -0.19 -3.65 16.13
CA LEU A 106 0.31 -2.43 15.50
C LEU A 106 -0.82 -1.41 15.25
N LYS A 107 -1.98 -1.87 14.82
CA LYS A 107 -3.17 -1.01 14.64
C LYS A 107 -3.64 -0.41 15.97
N THR A 108 -3.71 -1.19 17.00
CA THR A 108 -4.12 -0.75 18.35
C THR A 108 -3.18 0.34 18.89
N ILE A 109 -1.86 0.16 18.74
CA ILE A 109 -0.87 1.18 19.13
C ILE A 109 -1.04 2.45 18.29
N SER A 110 -1.20 2.29 16.99
CA SER A 110 -1.45 3.39 16.05
C SER A 110 -2.68 4.21 16.41
N ASP A 111 -3.80 3.55 16.69
CA ASP A 111 -5.06 4.20 17.09
C ASP A 111 -4.92 4.96 18.41
N SER A 112 -4.20 4.37 19.35
CA SER A 112 -3.88 5.02 20.64
C SER A 112 -3.03 6.27 20.44
N ASN A 113 -2.04 6.23 19.55
CA ASN A 113 -1.21 7.37 19.18
C ASN A 113 -2.04 8.48 18.50
N PHE A 114 -2.92 8.11 17.58
CA PHE A 114 -3.82 9.05 16.93
C PHE A 114 -4.68 9.81 17.93
N GLN A 115 -5.30 9.10 18.86
CA GLN A 115 -6.14 9.69 19.88
C GLN A 115 -5.34 10.56 20.87
N ALA A 116 -4.16 10.10 21.28
CA ALA A 116 -3.29 10.87 22.18
C ALA A 116 -2.82 12.17 21.54
N ASN A 117 -2.37 12.12 20.29
CA ASN A 117 -1.93 13.29 19.51
C ASN A 117 -3.09 14.26 19.25
N THR A 118 -4.32 13.75 19.04
CA THR A 118 -5.51 14.59 18.91
C THR A 118 -5.79 15.39 20.19
N LYS A 119 -5.78 14.72 21.33
CA LYS A 119 -6.01 15.37 22.63
C LYS A 119 -4.93 16.40 22.99
N GLN A 120 -3.67 16.08 22.67
CA GLN A 120 -2.56 17.03 22.90
C GLN A 120 -2.65 18.26 22.00
N ALA A 121 -3.05 18.10 20.75
CA ALA A 121 -3.22 19.19 19.82
C ALA A 121 -4.29 20.20 20.25
N ASP A 122 -5.26 19.80 21.04
CA ASP A 122 -6.29 20.68 21.61
C ASP A 122 -5.80 21.46 22.83
N THR A 123 -4.67 21.08 23.41
CA THR A 123 -4.16 21.66 24.69
C THR A 123 -2.81 22.37 24.56
N LYS A 124 -2.05 22.14 23.48
CA LYS A 124 -0.69 22.70 23.27
C LYS A 124 -0.49 23.11 21.82
N ASP A 125 0.11 24.27 21.62
CA ASP A 125 0.39 24.85 20.30
C ASP A 125 1.43 24.11 19.44
N ASP A 126 2.18 23.13 19.98
CA ASP A 126 3.31 22.49 19.31
C ASP A 126 3.20 20.97 19.21
N THR A 127 2.00 20.46 19.03
CA THR A 127 1.79 19.01 18.91
C THR A 127 1.74 18.60 17.46
N LYS A 128 2.82 17.94 16.97
CA LYS A 128 2.90 17.42 15.62
C LYS A 128 2.56 15.93 15.59
N SER A 129 2.17 15.44 14.44
CA SER A 129 1.84 14.04 14.24
C SER A 129 2.59 13.49 13.04
N ILE A 130 2.95 12.22 13.13
CA ILE A 130 3.62 11.52 12.05
C ILE A 130 2.74 10.35 11.62
N ALA A 131 2.41 10.29 10.33
CA ALA A 131 1.78 9.13 9.72
C ALA A 131 2.81 8.37 8.86
N TYR A 132 2.89 7.05 9.06
CA TYR A 132 3.75 6.14 8.32
C TYR A 132 2.91 5.33 7.34
N LEU A 133 3.24 5.42 6.07
CA LEU A 133 2.54 4.71 5.00
C LEU A 133 3.06 3.27 4.89
N VAL A 134 2.21 2.29 5.16
CA VAL A 134 2.56 0.86 5.15
C VAL A 134 2.44 0.26 3.77
N THR A 135 1.36 0.60 3.06
CA THR A 135 1.09 0.12 1.71
C THR A 135 1.11 1.28 0.71
N PRO A 136 1.27 1.03 -0.60
CA PRO A 136 1.31 2.12 -1.58
C PRO A 136 0.11 3.05 -1.46
N GLY A 137 0.37 4.36 -1.34
CA GLY A 137 -0.67 5.38 -1.14
C GLY A 137 -1.25 5.88 -2.45
N VAL A 138 -2.47 5.47 -2.78
CA VAL A 138 -3.16 5.92 -3.99
C VAL A 138 -4.12 7.05 -3.65
N PHE A 139 -3.72 8.28 -3.98
CA PHE A 139 -4.50 9.49 -3.74
C PHE A 139 -4.86 10.13 -5.08
N GLU A 140 -5.87 9.56 -5.76
CA GLU A 140 -6.27 9.98 -7.09
C GLU A 140 -7.53 10.84 -7.11
N ARG A 141 -7.63 11.69 -8.13
CA ARG A 141 -8.85 12.39 -8.52
C ARG A 141 -9.07 12.28 -10.04
N PRO A 142 -10.33 12.19 -10.51
CA PRO A 142 -10.60 12.28 -11.93
C PRO A 142 -10.19 13.63 -12.48
N HIS A 143 -9.65 13.64 -13.71
CA HIS A 143 -9.33 14.87 -14.41
C HIS A 143 -10.61 15.59 -14.83
N LYS A 144 -10.80 16.83 -14.37
CA LYS A 144 -12.06 17.56 -14.61
C LYS A 144 -12.26 18.02 -16.07
N TYR A 145 -11.17 18.21 -16.82
CA TYR A 145 -11.20 18.88 -18.12
C TYR A 145 -11.16 17.94 -19.33
N ASN A 146 -10.87 16.67 -19.12
CA ASN A 146 -10.86 15.71 -20.21
C ASN A 146 -11.26 14.31 -19.71
N PRO A 147 -12.57 14.01 -19.68
CA PRO A 147 -13.08 12.70 -19.25
C PRO A 147 -12.65 11.55 -20.16
N GLU A 148 -12.20 11.83 -21.39
CA GLU A 148 -11.70 10.82 -22.33
C GLU A 148 -10.24 10.45 -22.05
N GLN A 149 -9.49 11.29 -21.34
CA GLN A 149 -8.14 10.95 -20.92
C GLN A 149 -8.19 9.88 -19.81
N ARG A 150 -7.55 8.75 -20.10
CA ARG A 150 -7.40 7.64 -19.13
C ARG A 150 -6.32 7.91 -18.07
N VAL A 151 -6.03 9.15 -17.78
CA VAL A 151 -5.04 9.59 -16.79
C VAL A 151 -5.75 10.27 -15.63
N ASN A 152 -5.50 9.80 -14.44
CA ASN A 152 -6.00 10.43 -13.21
C ASN A 152 -4.93 11.36 -12.63
N LEU A 153 -5.38 12.43 -11.99
CA LEU A 153 -4.49 13.29 -11.19
C LEU A 153 -4.14 12.56 -9.90
N CYS A 154 -2.85 12.31 -9.67
CA CYS A 154 -2.34 11.68 -8.46
C CYS A 154 -1.53 12.68 -7.65
N ARG A 155 -1.63 12.58 -6.32
CA ARG A 155 -0.76 13.27 -5.37
C ARG A 155 -0.01 12.25 -4.53
N PRO A 156 1.17 12.58 -4.00
CA PRO A 156 1.89 11.72 -3.07
C PRO A 156 1.32 11.78 -1.64
N TYR A 157 0.23 12.51 -1.40
CA TYR A 157 -0.44 12.67 -0.10
C TYR A 157 -1.96 12.82 -0.30
N PRO A 158 -2.77 12.55 0.75
CA PRO A 158 -4.23 12.69 0.71
C PRO A 158 -4.68 14.09 0.27
N TRP A 159 -5.71 14.14 -0.57
CA TRP A 159 -6.22 15.41 -1.09
C TRP A 159 -6.88 16.29 -0.03
N GLU A 160 -7.38 15.70 1.04
CA GLU A 160 -7.97 16.36 2.20
C GLU A 160 -6.92 17.04 3.08
N TRP A 161 -5.67 16.62 3.00
CA TRP A 161 -4.58 17.26 3.72
C TRP A 161 -4.08 18.48 2.94
N LYS A 162 -4.16 19.66 3.56
CA LYS A 162 -3.79 20.92 2.93
C LYS A 162 -2.45 21.40 3.48
N LEU A 163 -1.57 21.84 2.58
CA LEU A 163 -0.29 22.47 2.92
C LEU A 163 -0.48 23.90 3.44
N LYS A 164 -1.35 24.67 2.79
CA LYS A 164 -1.65 26.05 3.19
C LYS A 164 -2.94 26.07 3.99
N ASP A 165 -2.90 26.73 5.14
CA ASP A 165 -4.03 26.83 6.07
C ASP A 165 -4.61 25.46 6.47
N GLY A 166 -3.73 24.45 6.55
CA GLY A 166 -4.11 23.06 6.86
C GLY A 166 -3.11 22.36 7.75
N ASN A 167 -3.36 21.06 7.97
CA ASN A 167 -2.60 20.26 8.92
C ASN A 167 -1.31 19.63 8.32
N PHE A 168 -1.15 19.63 7.01
CA PHE A 168 -0.04 18.97 6.35
C PHE A 168 1.19 19.89 6.31
N VAL A 169 2.27 19.49 6.96
CA VAL A 169 3.53 20.25 7.08
C VAL A 169 4.52 19.85 5.99
N SER A 170 4.87 18.59 5.96
CA SER A 170 5.88 18.05 5.03
C SER A 170 5.76 16.55 4.88
N MET A 171 6.56 16.00 3.97
CA MET A 171 6.69 14.55 3.81
C MET A 171 8.12 14.16 3.47
N SER A 172 8.48 12.93 3.83
CA SER A 172 9.66 12.23 3.36
C SER A 172 9.21 11.05 2.52
N THR A 173 9.55 11.05 1.25
CA THR A 173 9.09 10.04 0.29
C THR A 173 10.15 9.74 -0.76
N ASP A 174 10.06 8.58 -1.36
CA ASP A 174 10.88 8.17 -2.51
C ASP A 174 10.08 8.32 -3.81
N LYS A 175 10.58 7.75 -4.90
CA LYS A 175 9.96 7.81 -6.23
C LYS A 175 8.58 7.16 -6.23
N ALA A 176 7.65 7.80 -6.95
CA ALA A 176 6.30 7.29 -7.11
C ALA A 176 6.28 5.89 -7.74
N VAL A 177 5.40 5.03 -7.26
CA VAL A 177 5.18 3.69 -7.77
C VAL A 177 4.05 3.72 -8.79
N PRO A 178 4.29 3.34 -10.07
CA PRO A 178 3.23 3.22 -11.04
C PRO A 178 2.35 1.99 -10.73
N ILE A 179 1.05 2.19 -10.68
CA ILE A 179 0.07 1.13 -10.48
C ILE A 179 -0.74 0.98 -11.77
N SER A 180 -0.63 -0.20 -12.37
CA SER A 180 -1.37 -0.55 -13.58
C SER A 180 -2.36 -1.67 -13.24
N CYS A 181 -3.63 -1.41 -13.46
CA CYS A 181 -4.71 -2.37 -13.25
C CYS A 181 -5.46 -2.63 -14.56
N ARG A 182 -6.32 -3.64 -14.53
CA ARG A 182 -7.28 -3.91 -15.59
C ARG A 182 -8.68 -3.87 -15.00
N ILE A 183 -9.60 -3.29 -15.76
CA ILE A 183 -11.02 -3.28 -15.41
C ILE A 183 -11.80 -4.17 -16.38
N ARG A 184 -12.90 -4.73 -15.89
CA ARG A 184 -13.83 -5.46 -16.73
C ARG A 184 -14.94 -4.51 -17.17
N GLU A 185 -15.05 -4.31 -18.47
CA GLU A 185 -16.10 -3.52 -19.07
C GLU A 185 -17.12 -4.46 -19.74
N LYS A 186 -18.40 -4.25 -19.51
CA LYS A 186 -19.43 -4.97 -20.24
C LYS A 186 -19.55 -4.34 -21.62
N GLU A 187 -19.35 -5.13 -22.67
CA GLU A 187 -19.50 -4.66 -24.06
C GLU A 187 -20.93 -4.20 -24.39
N ASP A 188 -21.90 -4.80 -23.69
CA ASP A 188 -23.31 -4.43 -23.79
C ASP A 188 -24.00 -4.81 -22.49
N LYS A 189 -24.97 -4.01 -22.04
CA LYS A 189 -25.75 -4.30 -20.82
C LYS A 189 -26.54 -5.61 -20.93
N THR A 190 -26.74 -6.11 -22.14
CA THR A 190 -27.51 -7.34 -22.44
C THR A 190 -26.63 -8.56 -22.64
N LYS A 191 -25.31 -8.42 -22.83
CA LYS A 191 -24.38 -9.53 -23.06
C LYS A 191 -23.57 -9.84 -21.81
N SER A 192 -23.41 -11.12 -21.52
CA SER A 192 -22.54 -11.61 -20.43
C SER A 192 -21.04 -11.47 -20.71
N ILE A 193 -20.67 -11.03 -21.90
CA ILE A 193 -19.27 -10.90 -22.32
C ILE A 193 -18.67 -9.65 -21.70
N THR A 194 -17.65 -9.85 -20.88
CA THR A 194 -16.87 -8.76 -20.28
C THR A 194 -15.51 -8.67 -20.96
N LYS A 195 -15.20 -7.50 -21.49
CA LYS A 195 -13.85 -7.21 -22.04
C LYS A 195 -12.96 -6.67 -20.94
N SER A 196 -11.76 -7.22 -20.84
CA SER A 196 -10.75 -6.69 -19.93
C SER A 196 -9.97 -5.60 -20.63
N ILE A 197 -10.09 -4.36 -20.14
CA ILE A 197 -9.38 -3.19 -20.68
C ILE A 197 -8.38 -2.66 -19.65
N PRO A 198 -7.27 -2.01 -20.07
CA PRO A 198 -6.40 -1.31 -19.13
C PRO A 198 -7.18 -0.25 -18.35
N ALA A 199 -7.05 -0.25 -17.03
CA ALA A 199 -7.50 0.86 -16.19
C ALA A 199 -6.63 2.10 -16.44
N PRO A 200 -7.11 3.31 -16.11
CA PRO A 200 -6.24 4.47 -16.07
C PRO A 200 -5.04 4.21 -15.15
N GLN A 201 -3.85 4.52 -15.63
CA GLN A 201 -2.65 4.40 -14.81
C GLN A 201 -2.69 5.42 -13.67
N VAL A 202 -2.34 4.98 -12.47
CA VAL A 202 -2.20 5.83 -11.28
C VAL A 202 -0.78 5.74 -10.75
N PHE A 203 -0.37 6.77 -10.03
CA PHE A 203 0.92 6.83 -9.36
C PHE A 203 0.67 6.91 -7.86
N ALA A 204 1.27 5.97 -7.13
CA ALA A 204 1.15 5.86 -5.68
C ALA A 204 2.40 6.41 -4.98
N ALA A 205 2.21 6.97 -3.79
CA ALA A 205 3.32 7.16 -2.87
C ALA A 205 3.84 5.79 -2.43
N PRO A 206 5.16 5.57 -2.37
CA PRO A 206 5.71 4.28 -1.98
C PRO A 206 5.47 3.98 -0.50
N PRO A 207 5.41 2.70 -0.12
CA PRO A 207 5.48 2.30 1.29
C PRO A 207 6.73 2.89 1.94
N GLY A 208 6.66 3.19 3.24
CA GLY A 208 7.74 3.86 3.96
C GLY A 208 7.70 5.39 3.90
N THR A 209 6.79 5.98 3.13
CA THR A 209 6.58 7.43 3.13
C THR A 209 6.13 7.89 4.52
N LEU A 210 6.73 8.96 5.02
CA LEU A 210 6.39 9.63 6.26
C LEU A 210 5.71 10.96 5.97
N TYR A 211 4.60 11.21 6.64
CA TYR A 211 3.86 12.46 6.58
C TYR A 211 3.91 13.16 7.93
N TYR A 212 4.25 14.43 7.92
CA TYR A 212 4.30 15.28 9.10
C TYR A 212 3.11 16.23 9.08
N LEU A 213 2.32 16.20 10.14
CA LEU A 213 1.10 17.01 10.29
C LEU A 213 1.16 17.82 11.59
N GLU A 214 0.53 18.98 11.60
CA GLU A 214 0.31 19.78 12.83
C GLU A 214 -0.62 19.04 13.79
N LYS A 215 -1.69 18.43 13.25
CA LYS A 215 -2.66 17.63 14.00
C LYS A 215 -2.92 16.31 13.26
N PRO A 216 -3.18 15.21 13.96
CA PRO A 216 -3.58 13.98 13.30
C PRO A 216 -4.90 14.22 12.55
N GLN A 217 -4.95 13.71 11.34
CA GLN A 217 -6.14 13.83 10.50
C GLN A 217 -6.38 12.50 9.78
N GLY A 218 -7.51 11.88 10.06
CA GLY A 218 -7.95 10.67 9.38
C GLY A 218 -8.19 10.91 7.88
N LEU A 219 -8.23 9.83 7.11
CA LEU A 219 -8.52 9.85 5.69
C LEU A 219 -10.03 9.83 5.45
N PHE A 220 -10.49 10.35 4.32
CA PHE A 220 -11.90 10.27 3.92
C PHE A 220 -12.42 8.82 3.89
N GLN A 221 -11.58 7.89 3.49
CA GLN A 221 -11.92 6.48 3.45
C GLN A 221 -12.16 5.84 4.83
N ASP A 222 -11.67 6.46 5.90
CA ASP A 222 -11.90 6.02 7.28
C ASP A 222 -13.27 6.50 7.80
N ASN A 223 -13.97 7.31 7.02
CA ASN A 223 -15.31 7.80 7.32
C ASN A 223 -16.30 7.23 6.29
N GLU A 224 -17.11 6.25 6.69
CA GLU A 224 -18.05 5.57 5.79
C GLU A 224 -18.98 6.52 5.04
N ARG A 225 -19.49 7.57 5.69
CA ARG A 225 -20.37 8.53 5.07
C ARG A 225 -19.68 9.29 3.95
N LEU A 226 -18.48 9.81 4.19
CA LEU A 226 -17.71 10.55 3.19
C LEU A 226 -17.22 9.62 2.07
N ALA A 227 -16.83 8.40 2.39
CA ALA A 227 -16.45 7.40 1.42
C ALA A 227 -17.62 7.05 0.48
N ASN A 228 -18.84 6.97 0.99
CA ASN A 228 -20.06 6.70 0.21
C ASN A 228 -20.48 7.89 -0.65
N GLU A 229 -20.41 9.13 -0.13
CA GLU A 229 -20.75 10.36 -0.85
C GLU A 229 -19.80 10.63 -2.03
N GLN A 230 -18.53 10.30 -1.90
CA GLN A 230 -17.51 10.51 -2.93
C GLN A 230 -17.46 9.41 -4.01
N LYS A 231 -18.50 8.56 -4.05
CA LYS A 231 -18.58 7.45 -5.02
C LYS A 231 -17.23 6.78 -5.28
N ASN A 232 -16.59 6.35 -4.18
CA ASN A 232 -15.93 5.07 -4.10
C ASN A 232 -14.58 4.81 -4.75
N ARG A 233 -13.90 5.73 -5.39
CA ARG A 233 -12.55 5.42 -5.85
C ARG A 233 -11.59 5.23 -4.68
N VAL A 234 -11.67 6.10 -3.69
CA VAL A 234 -10.85 6.03 -2.47
C VAL A 234 -11.16 4.75 -1.70
N ASN A 235 -12.45 4.45 -1.52
CA ASN A 235 -12.88 3.22 -0.85
C ASN A 235 -12.46 1.95 -1.61
N ASN A 236 -12.57 1.96 -2.95
CA ASN A 236 -12.13 0.82 -3.76
C ASN A 236 -10.64 0.53 -3.61
N TRP A 237 -9.79 1.56 -3.58
CA TRP A 237 -8.37 1.39 -3.33
C TRP A 237 -8.11 0.85 -1.92
N ARG A 238 -8.86 1.37 -0.94
CA ARG A 238 -8.75 0.91 0.45
C ARG A 238 -9.14 -0.56 0.61
N GLN A 239 -10.23 -0.99 -0.03
CA GLN A 239 -10.65 -2.39 -0.04
C GLN A 239 -9.63 -3.32 -0.69
N LEU A 240 -8.79 -2.79 -1.58
CA LEU A 240 -7.66 -3.51 -2.18
C LEU A 240 -6.38 -3.44 -1.33
N GLY A 241 -6.44 -2.86 -0.12
CA GLY A 241 -5.31 -2.75 0.80
C GLY A 241 -4.35 -1.59 0.54
N TYR A 242 -4.69 -0.65 -0.34
CA TYR A 242 -3.88 0.56 -0.56
C TYR A 242 -4.09 1.62 0.52
N SER A 243 -3.11 2.50 0.67
CA SER A 243 -3.16 3.67 1.54
C SER A 243 -3.33 3.35 3.02
N GLU A 244 -2.82 2.19 3.47
CA GLU A 244 -2.79 1.82 4.88
C GLU A 244 -1.73 2.64 5.60
N MET A 245 -2.11 3.26 6.71
CA MET A 245 -1.23 4.13 7.51
C MET A 245 -1.23 3.73 8.98
N LEU A 246 -0.09 3.95 9.63
CA LEU A 246 0.08 3.83 11.07
C LEU A 246 0.53 5.18 11.64
N TRP A 247 -0.04 5.56 12.78
CA TRP A 247 0.31 6.79 13.48
C TRP A 247 1.42 6.53 14.49
N ILE A 248 2.48 7.33 14.39
CA ILE A 248 3.66 7.21 15.23
C ILE A 248 3.53 8.18 16.40
N LYS A 249 3.99 7.77 17.56
CA LYS A 249 4.08 8.63 18.74
C LYS A 249 5.02 9.79 18.46
N TYR A 250 4.50 11.00 18.48
CA TYR A 250 5.34 12.18 18.37
C TYR A 250 6.05 12.44 19.69
N GLN A 251 7.36 12.53 19.64
CA GLN A 251 8.17 13.05 20.73
C GLN A 251 8.58 14.47 20.32
N GLY A 252 7.98 15.49 20.94
CA GLY A 252 8.44 16.88 20.79
C GLY A 252 9.95 16.97 20.98
N LYS A 253 10.59 18.02 20.47
CA LYS A 253 12.00 18.31 20.78
C LYS A 253 12.14 18.24 22.31
N SER A 254 12.89 17.25 22.80
CA SER A 254 13.46 17.39 24.12
C SER A 254 14.27 18.68 24.07
N GLU A 255 13.90 19.70 24.86
CA GLU A 255 14.80 20.80 25.12
C GLU A 255 16.12 20.15 25.55
N GLU A 256 17.12 20.17 24.67
CA GLU A 256 18.49 19.99 25.10
C GLU A 256 18.72 21.13 26.09
N LYS A 257 18.60 20.81 27.36
CA LYS A 257 19.11 21.67 28.43
C LYS A 257 20.60 21.81 28.11
N ASN A 258 20.94 22.93 27.49
CA ASN A 258 22.33 23.38 27.42
C ASN A 258 22.86 23.38 28.85
N ALA A 259 23.71 22.40 29.14
CA ALA A 259 24.56 22.36 30.33
C ALA A 259 25.92 22.97 29.96
#